data_6d1238a341e03502da372ac2999ab4bf
#
_entry.id   6d1238a341e03502da372ac2999ab4bf
#
_cell.length_a   1.000
_cell.length_b   1.000
_cell.length_c   1.000
_cell.angle_alpha   90.00
_cell.angle_beta   90.00
_cell.angle_gamma   90.00
#
_symmetry.space_group_name_H-M   'P 1'
#
loop_
_entity.id
_entity.type
_entity.pdbx_description
1 polymer ?
#
loop_
_entity_poly.entity_id
_entity_poly.type
_entity_poly.pdbx_seq_one_letter_code
_entity_poly.pdbx_strand_id
1 'polypeptide(L)'
;YYQFSKINSLYPDYKDTKLKIDSAKQLGTNLVLIDYKNNSPMMLPKSFIQELMLLSANQFETEWATFITKLDHRKVDNIIVINLKNIAISPEQIRDRHFTESAQVKDGFVYEYDSAGRIKKDRDGKEIKRYKFVNVYATIHEIAQHKQGMIEGSFDVFNYNSTELYHSEPFRTDLVFDHIACTYFGDRRALSDAVMINVGKRPIP
;
A
#
# COMPACT_ATOMS: atom_id res chain seq x y z
N TYR A 1 25.09 16.83 25.27
CA TYR A 1 24.13 17.36 24.27
C TYR A 1 23.07 18.21 24.97
N TYR A 2 22.25 17.63 25.84
CA TYR A 2 21.07 18.29 26.43
C TYR A 2 21.38 19.60 27.14
N GLN A 3 22.47 19.64 27.92
CA GLN A 3 22.89 20.85 28.64
C GLN A 3 23.29 21.99 27.68
N PHE A 4 24.03 21.67 26.63
CA PHE A 4 24.42 22.65 25.62
C PHE A 4 23.22 23.15 24.79
N SER A 5 22.27 22.25 24.46
CA SER A 5 21.03 22.65 23.76
C SER A 5 20.19 23.60 24.60
N LYS A 6 20.12 23.36 25.94
CA LYS A 6 19.41 24.24 26.87
C LYS A 6 20.08 25.62 26.96
N ILE A 7 21.43 25.67 27.02
CA ILE A 7 22.17 26.93 27.02
C ILE A 7 21.90 27.69 25.71
N ASN A 8 21.97 27.00 24.56
CA ASN A 8 21.76 27.63 23.26
C ASN A 8 20.31 28.14 23.07
N SER A 9 19.31 27.50 23.69
CA SER A 9 17.93 27.99 23.67
C SER A 9 17.72 29.26 24.51
N LEU A 10 18.47 29.42 25.61
CA LEU A 10 18.40 30.59 26.47
C LEU A 10 19.28 31.74 25.97
N TYR A 11 20.44 31.42 25.43
CA TYR A 11 21.43 32.37 24.90
C TYR A 11 21.97 31.86 23.59
N PRO A 12 21.28 32.20 22.43
CA PRO A 12 21.73 31.81 21.11
C PRO A 12 23.16 32.27 20.82
N ASP A 13 23.94 31.38 20.22
CA ASP A 13 25.34 31.61 19.83
C ASP A 13 26.28 31.96 21.00
N TYR A 14 25.94 31.56 22.23
CA TYR A 14 26.82 31.77 23.37
C TYR A 14 28.11 30.93 23.27
N LYS A 15 29.24 31.61 23.04
CA LYS A 15 30.58 31.00 22.89
C LYS A 15 30.59 29.90 21.84
N ASP A 16 31.14 28.73 22.21
CA ASP A 16 31.30 27.53 21.39
C ASP A 16 30.16 26.50 21.57
N THR A 17 29.01 26.93 22.13
CA THR A 17 27.88 26.06 22.47
C THR A 17 27.37 25.26 21.26
N LYS A 18 27.27 25.92 20.10
CA LYS A 18 26.83 25.28 18.87
C LYS A 18 27.78 24.19 18.40
N LEU A 19 29.08 24.46 18.41
CA LEU A 19 30.11 23.48 18.08
C LEU A 19 30.08 22.28 19.04
N LYS A 20 29.83 22.53 20.33
CA LYS A 20 29.70 21.46 21.34
C LYS A 20 28.46 20.63 21.17
N ILE A 21 27.34 21.24 20.76
CA ILE A 21 26.12 20.52 20.39
C ILE A 21 26.40 19.58 19.21
N ASP A 22 26.97 20.10 18.13
CA ASP A 22 27.26 19.31 16.91
C ASP A 22 28.24 18.18 17.20
N SER A 23 29.32 18.47 17.95
CA SER A 23 30.30 17.44 18.36
C SER A 23 29.66 16.37 19.25
N ALA A 24 28.84 16.76 20.24
CA ALA A 24 28.15 15.82 21.10
C ALA A 24 27.14 14.96 20.33
N LYS A 25 26.45 15.53 19.34
CA LYS A 25 25.54 14.81 18.47
C LYS A 25 26.30 13.81 17.60
N GLN A 26 27.40 14.25 16.98
CA GLN A 26 28.23 13.38 16.15
C GLN A 26 28.82 12.20 16.93
N LEU A 27 29.31 12.44 18.14
CA LEU A 27 29.88 11.41 19.03
C LEU A 27 28.82 10.48 19.63
N GLY A 28 27.59 10.97 19.81
CA GLY A 28 26.48 10.20 20.42
C GLY A 28 25.60 9.46 19.40
N THR A 29 25.74 9.75 18.11
CA THR A 29 24.94 9.09 17.08
C THR A 29 25.54 7.74 16.71
N ASN A 30 24.76 6.67 16.91
CA ASN A 30 25.15 5.32 16.51
C ASN A 30 24.99 5.15 15.01
N LEU A 31 26.00 4.60 14.34
CA LEU A 31 25.92 4.18 12.95
C LEU A 31 25.55 2.71 12.88
N VAL A 32 24.39 2.42 12.31
CA VAL A 32 23.80 1.08 12.23
C VAL A 32 23.79 0.61 10.79
N LEU A 33 24.45 -0.50 10.51
CA LEU A 33 24.36 -1.18 9.23
C LEU A 33 23.13 -2.08 9.20
N ILE A 34 22.29 -1.94 8.19
CA ILE A 34 21.21 -2.88 7.95
C ILE A 34 21.68 -3.87 6.90
N ASP A 35 21.55 -5.14 7.22
CA ASP A 35 21.85 -6.25 6.32
C ASP A 35 20.68 -7.24 6.32
N TYR A 36 20.67 -8.19 5.40
CA TYR A 36 19.65 -9.23 5.35
C TYR A 36 20.29 -10.61 5.21
N LYS A 37 19.57 -11.61 5.70
CA LYS A 37 19.93 -13.01 5.53
C LYS A 37 18.70 -13.81 5.13
N ASN A 38 18.78 -14.50 4.00
CA ASN A 38 17.72 -15.41 3.59
C ASN A 38 18.07 -16.84 4.02
N ASN A 39 17.43 -17.30 5.09
CA ASN A 39 17.50 -18.66 5.59
C ASN A 39 16.24 -19.48 5.20
N SER A 40 15.33 -18.89 4.41
CA SER A 40 14.18 -19.61 3.86
C SER A 40 14.59 -20.47 2.67
N PRO A 41 13.84 -21.53 2.36
CA PRO A 41 14.08 -22.37 1.18
C PRO A 41 13.73 -21.65 -0.14
N MET A 42 13.14 -20.44 -0.09
CA MET A 42 12.68 -19.72 -1.27
C MET A 42 13.78 -18.78 -1.79
N MET A 43 14.00 -18.80 -3.10
CA MET A 43 14.86 -17.82 -3.77
C MET A 43 14.10 -16.49 -3.94
N LEU A 44 14.68 -15.42 -3.42
CA LEU A 44 14.09 -14.09 -3.52
C LEU A 44 14.61 -13.33 -4.75
N PRO A 45 13.74 -12.63 -5.49
CA PRO A 45 14.15 -11.75 -6.57
C PRO A 45 15.06 -10.63 -6.07
N LYS A 46 16.08 -10.27 -6.86
CA LYS A 46 17.00 -9.17 -6.50
C LYS A 46 16.28 -7.83 -6.29
N SER A 47 15.23 -7.56 -7.07
CA SER A 47 14.40 -6.36 -6.92
C SER A 47 13.73 -6.28 -5.55
N PHE A 48 13.17 -7.40 -5.07
CA PHE A 48 12.56 -7.47 -3.73
C PHE A 48 13.58 -7.13 -2.63
N ILE A 49 14.78 -7.70 -2.72
CA ILE A 49 15.85 -7.43 -1.75
C ILE A 49 16.26 -5.95 -1.78
N GLN A 50 16.41 -5.37 -2.98
CA GLN A 50 16.75 -3.95 -3.13
C GLN A 50 15.67 -3.04 -2.52
N GLU A 51 14.40 -3.33 -2.74
CA GLU A 51 13.29 -2.57 -2.17
C GLU A 51 13.25 -2.71 -0.64
N LEU A 52 13.42 -3.92 -0.10
CA LEU A 52 13.48 -4.18 1.33
C LEU A 52 14.58 -3.35 2.01
N MET A 53 15.77 -3.31 1.42
CA MET A 53 16.91 -2.57 1.96
C MET A 53 16.71 -1.05 1.88
N LEU A 54 16.14 -0.54 0.78
CA LEU A 54 15.85 0.88 0.61
C LEU A 54 14.80 1.38 1.61
N LEU A 55 13.71 0.63 1.80
CA LEU A 55 12.66 0.96 2.76
C LEU A 55 13.22 1.00 4.19
N SER A 56 14.04 0.01 4.55
CA SER A 56 14.62 -0.08 5.90
C SER A 56 15.52 1.11 6.23
N ALA A 57 16.34 1.60 5.28
CA ALA A 57 17.23 2.73 5.53
C ALA A 57 16.49 4.06 5.76
N ASN A 58 15.38 4.27 5.03
CA ASN A 58 14.67 5.56 5.03
C ASN A 58 13.65 5.71 6.17
N GLN A 59 13.18 4.60 6.75
CA GLN A 59 12.11 4.62 7.75
C GLN A 59 12.57 4.65 9.20
N PHE A 60 13.84 4.34 9.47
CA PHE A 60 14.35 4.15 10.83
C PHE A 60 15.26 5.28 11.34
N GLU A 61 15.44 6.38 10.60
CA GLU A 61 16.24 7.49 11.09
C GLU A 61 15.69 8.02 12.42
N THR A 62 16.55 8.08 13.43
CA THR A 62 16.24 8.67 14.73
C THR A 62 17.24 9.77 15.06
N GLU A 63 16.97 10.55 16.10
CA GLU A 63 17.89 11.61 16.53
C GLU A 63 19.30 11.09 16.85
N TRP A 64 19.41 9.81 17.32
CA TRP A 64 20.65 9.21 17.84
C TRP A 64 21.08 7.96 17.09
N ALA A 65 20.48 7.65 15.96
CA ALA A 65 20.91 6.55 15.11
C ALA A 65 20.75 6.92 13.64
N THR A 66 21.80 6.64 12.86
CA THR A 66 21.83 6.73 11.41
C THR A 66 21.94 5.33 10.82
N PHE A 67 21.07 5.01 9.86
CA PHE A 67 21.01 3.70 9.25
C PHE A 67 21.62 3.73 7.85
N ILE A 68 22.46 2.74 7.55
CA ILE A 68 23.08 2.55 6.23
C ILE A 68 22.87 1.12 5.76
N THR A 69 22.80 0.93 4.45
CA THR A 69 22.67 -0.39 3.82
C THR A 69 23.94 -0.82 3.07
N LYS A 70 24.93 0.05 3.07
CA LYS A 70 26.25 -0.24 2.47
C LYS A 70 27.33 0.33 3.36
N LEU A 71 28.38 -0.45 3.56
CA LEU A 71 29.57 0.02 4.27
C LEU A 71 30.20 1.19 3.54
N ASP A 72 30.53 2.22 4.29
CA ASP A 72 31.30 3.36 3.86
C ASP A 72 32.56 3.51 4.76
N HIS A 73 33.21 4.68 4.75
CA HIS A 73 34.42 4.93 5.54
C HIS A 73 34.14 5.17 7.04
N ARG A 74 32.86 5.23 7.44
CA ARG A 74 32.48 5.49 8.83
C ARG A 74 32.58 4.22 9.66
N LYS A 75 32.88 4.39 10.93
CA LYS A 75 32.89 3.28 11.89
C LYS A 75 31.47 2.89 12.22
N VAL A 76 31.08 1.66 11.86
CA VAL A 76 29.79 1.08 12.22
C VAL A 76 29.84 0.60 13.67
N ASP A 77 28.80 0.90 14.44
CA ASP A 77 28.67 0.48 15.85
C ASP A 77 27.89 -0.82 15.97
N ASN A 78 26.77 -0.93 15.25
CA ASN A 78 25.87 -2.08 15.32
C ASN A 78 25.42 -2.53 13.91
N ILE A 79 25.02 -3.79 13.83
CA ILE A 79 24.37 -4.36 12.64
C ILE A 79 22.97 -4.84 13.04
N ILE A 80 21.98 -4.52 12.21
CA ILE A 80 20.65 -5.14 12.24
C ILE A 80 20.55 -6.06 11.04
N VAL A 81 20.39 -7.36 11.29
CA VAL A 81 20.19 -8.36 10.25
C VAL A 81 18.70 -8.69 10.17
N ILE A 82 18.09 -8.43 9.02
CA ILE A 82 16.74 -8.91 8.70
C ILE A 82 16.87 -10.37 8.29
N ASN A 83 16.58 -11.27 9.23
CA ASN A 83 16.75 -12.70 9.05
C ASN A 83 15.42 -13.33 8.62
N LEU A 84 15.27 -13.62 7.32
CA LEU A 84 14.09 -14.27 6.76
C LEU A 84 14.21 -15.78 6.95
N LYS A 85 13.36 -16.37 7.81
CA LYS A 85 13.45 -17.78 8.22
C LYS A 85 12.48 -18.68 7.46
N ASN A 86 11.28 -18.17 7.23
CA ASN A 86 10.23 -18.92 6.52
C ASN A 86 9.46 -17.99 5.59
N ILE A 87 9.27 -18.43 4.36
CA ILE A 87 8.43 -17.75 3.37
C ILE A 87 7.55 -18.82 2.75
N ALA A 88 6.25 -18.70 2.94
CA ALA A 88 5.26 -19.61 2.38
C ALA A 88 4.30 -18.82 1.49
N ILE A 89 4.01 -19.35 0.31
CA ILE A 89 3.04 -18.78 -0.63
C ILE A 89 2.07 -19.92 -0.97
N SER A 90 0.77 -19.65 -0.79
CA SER A 90 -0.27 -20.60 -1.18
C SER A 90 -0.31 -20.77 -2.70
N PRO A 91 -0.77 -21.93 -3.19
CA PRO A 91 -1.19 -22.04 -4.59
C PRO A 91 -2.23 -20.96 -4.89
N GLU A 92 -2.23 -20.49 -6.13
CA GLU A 92 -3.25 -19.58 -6.60
C GLU A 92 -4.61 -20.25 -6.66
N GLN A 93 -5.62 -19.59 -6.12
CA GLN A 93 -7.01 -19.99 -6.24
C GLN A 93 -7.67 -19.10 -7.28
N ILE A 94 -8.12 -19.72 -8.36
CA ILE A 94 -8.85 -19.03 -9.43
C ILE A 94 -10.31 -19.43 -9.34
N ARG A 95 -11.20 -18.44 -9.26
CA ARG A 95 -12.64 -18.64 -9.39
C ARG A 95 -13.11 -17.95 -10.65
N ASP A 96 -13.66 -18.74 -11.55
CA ASP A 96 -14.27 -18.30 -12.78
C ASP A 96 -15.79 -18.41 -12.64
N ARG A 97 -16.52 -17.32 -12.90
CA ARG A 97 -17.98 -17.31 -12.83
C ARG A 97 -18.62 -16.42 -13.88
N HIS A 98 -19.80 -16.86 -14.30
CA HIS A 98 -20.68 -16.08 -15.17
C HIS A 98 -21.96 -15.75 -14.41
N PHE A 99 -22.39 -14.50 -14.50
CA PHE A 99 -23.65 -14.07 -13.88
C PHE A 99 -24.24 -12.89 -14.67
N THR A 100 -25.51 -12.60 -14.42
CA THR A 100 -26.22 -11.51 -15.11
C THR A 100 -26.63 -10.46 -14.08
N GLU A 101 -26.36 -9.19 -14.39
CA GLU A 101 -26.90 -8.04 -13.67
C GLU A 101 -27.99 -7.38 -14.50
N SER A 102 -28.92 -6.71 -13.82
CA SER A 102 -29.99 -5.93 -14.45
C SER A 102 -30.22 -4.63 -13.70
N ALA A 103 -30.57 -3.60 -14.43
CA ALA A 103 -30.95 -2.31 -13.86
C ALA A 103 -32.16 -1.72 -14.58
N GLN A 104 -32.97 -0.98 -13.86
CA GLN A 104 -34.02 -0.17 -14.45
C GLN A 104 -33.49 1.23 -14.73
N VAL A 105 -33.41 1.61 -15.98
CA VAL A 105 -32.85 2.89 -16.41
C VAL A 105 -33.90 3.75 -17.13
N LYS A 106 -33.73 5.06 -17.04
CA LYS A 106 -34.54 6.00 -17.82
C LYS A 106 -34.16 5.90 -19.29
N ASP A 107 -35.18 5.69 -20.14
CA ASP A 107 -35.00 5.59 -21.57
C ASP A 107 -35.98 6.52 -22.29
N GLY A 108 -35.68 7.81 -22.23
CA GLY A 108 -36.51 8.86 -22.80
C GLY A 108 -37.70 9.27 -21.94
N PHE A 109 -38.63 9.98 -22.54
CA PHE A 109 -39.86 10.46 -21.89
C PHE A 109 -40.98 10.56 -22.91
N VAL A 110 -42.21 10.63 -22.43
CA VAL A 110 -43.42 11.04 -23.21
C VAL A 110 -43.99 12.28 -22.57
N TYR A 111 -44.56 13.15 -23.39
CA TYR A 111 -45.32 14.28 -22.88
C TYR A 111 -46.68 13.80 -22.39
N GLU A 112 -47.18 14.42 -21.32
CA GLU A 112 -48.58 14.24 -20.94
C GLU A 112 -49.46 15.19 -21.76
N TYR A 113 -50.57 14.65 -22.24
CA TYR A 113 -51.54 15.39 -23.07
C TYR A 113 -52.84 15.63 -22.27
N ASP A 114 -53.50 16.76 -22.55
CA ASP A 114 -54.84 17.04 -22.05
C ASP A 114 -55.91 16.33 -22.91
N SER A 115 -57.19 16.47 -22.51
CA SER A 115 -58.32 15.90 -23.26
C SER A 115 -58.49 16.47 -24.68
N ALA A 116 -57.85 17.57 -24.97
CA ALA A 116 -57.85 18.24 -26.29
C ALA A 116 -56.60 17.90 -27.12
N GLY A 117 -55.73 16.98 -26.66
CA GLY A 117 -54.50 16.55 -27.33
C GLY A 117 -53.35 17.56 -27.26
N ARG A 118 -53.37 18.52 -26.38
CA ARG A 118 -52.33 19.52 -26.18
C ARG A 118 -51.39 19.08 -25.03
N ILE A 119 -50.10 19.38 -25.14
CA ILE A 119 -49.13 19.08 -24.10
C ILE A 119 -49.53 19.82 -22.80
N LYS A 120 -49.66 19.06 -21.69
CA LYS A 120 -49.90 19.63 -20.37
C LYS A 120 -48.68 20.42 -19.90
N LYS A 121 -48.97 21.56 -19.26
CA LYS A 121 -47.95 22.39 -18.61
C LYS A 121 -48.21 22.47 -17.13
N ASP A 122 -47.14 22.61 -16.34
CA ASP A 122 -47.21 22.85 -14.91
C ASP A 122 -47.56 24.33 -14.59
N ARG A 123 -47.60 24.68 -13.30
CA ARG A 123 -47.93 26.04 -12.84
C ARG A 123 -46.95 27.12 -13.33
N ASP A 124 -45.69 26.71 -13.66
CA ASP A 124 -44.63 27.57 -14.15
C ASP A 124 -44.57 27.59 -15.71
N GLY A 125 -45.52 26.95 -16.38
CA GLY A 125 -45.62 26.89 -17.83
C GLY A 125 -44.68 25.86 -18.48
N LYS A 126 -44.01 24.99 -17.72
CA LYS A 126 -43.12 23.93 -18.23
C LYS A 126 -43.92 22.70 -18.63
N GLU A 127 -43.49 22.05 -19.69
CA GLU A 127 -44.13 20.83 -20.22
C GLU A 127 -43.98 19.66 -19.25
N ILE A 128 -45.09 18.98 -18.93
CA ILE A 128 -45.10 17.81 -18.05
C ILE A 128 -44.61 16.60 -18.83
N LYS A 129 -43.50 16.01 -18.34
CA LYS A 129 -42.87 14.83 -18.94
C LYS A 129 -42.98 13.64 -18.02
N ARG A 130 -43.42 12.52 -18.55
CA ARG A 130 -43.40 11.23 -17.85
C ARG A 130 -42.24 10.40 -18.39
N TYR A 131 -41.27 10.10 -17.56
CA TYR A 131 -40.12 9.30 -17.95
C TYR A 131 -40.52 7.86 -18.20
N LYS A 132 -39.97 7.28 -19.27
CA LYS A 132 -40.00 5.85 -19.52
C LYS A 132 -38.85 5.17 -18.83
N PHE A 133 -39.10 4.00 -18.28
CA PHE A 133 -38.09 3.14 -17.68
C PHE A 133 -38.07 1.82 -18.43
N VAL A 134 -36.86 1.34 -18.70
CA VAL A 134 -36.62 0.04 -19.33
C VAL A 134 -35.68 -0.77 -18.47
N ASN A 135 -35.88 -2.08 -18.45
CA ASN A 135 -34.94 -2.98 -17.81
C ASN A 135 -33.83 -3.30 -18.82
N VAL A 136 -32.61 -3.10 -18.41
CA VAL A 136 -31.38 -3.43 -19.17
C VAL A 136 -30.64 -4.55 -18.47
N TYR A 137 -29.92 -5.33 -19.23
CA TYR A 137 -29.22 -6.53 -18.76
C TYR A 137 -27.80 -6.56 -19.29
N ALA A 138 -26.90 -7.10 -18.48
CA ALA A 138 -25.54 -7.42 -18.89
C ALA A 138 -25.13 -8.78 -18.31
N THR A 139 -24.50 -9.61 -19.11
CA THR A 139 -23.86 -10.84 -18.67
C THR A 139 -22.39 -10.56 -18.39
N ILE A 140 -21.94 -10.89 -17.20
CA ILE A 140 -20.58 -10.66 -16.70
C ILE A 140 -19.84 -11.99 -16.63
N HIS A 141 -18.61 -11.99 -17.14
CA HIS A 141 -17.62 -13.03 -16.90
C HIS A 141 -16.58 -12.45 -15.95
N GLU A 142 -16.47 -13.03 -14.76
CA GLU A 142 -15.55 -12.61 -13.69
C GLU A 142 -14.53 -13.69 -13.41
N ILE A 143 -13.27 -13.31 -13.43
CA ILE A 143 -12.13 -14.13 -12.97
C ILE A 143 -11.57 -13.48 -11.71
N ALA A 144 -11.71 -14.18 -10.58
CA ALA A 144 -11.14 -13.76 -9.29
C ALA A 144 -9.94 -14.64 -8.95
N GLN A 145 -8.80 -14.01 -8.72
CA GLN A 145 -7.53 -14.64 -8.34
C GLN A 145 -7.21 -14.29 -6.89
N HIS A 146 -6.93 -15.29 -6.09
CA HIS A 146 -6.59 -15.17 -4.67
C HIS A 146 -5.31 -15.93 -4.36
N LYS A 147 -4.37 -15.25 -3.66
CA LYS A 147 -3.15 -15.85 -3.12
C LYS A 147 -2.93 -15.37 -1.69
N GLN A 148 -2.38 -16.22 -0.87
CA GLN A 148 -1.93 -15.88 0.47
C GLN A 148 -0.42 -16.11 0.58
N GLY A 149 0.24 -15.21 1.25
CA GLY A 149 1.65 -15.31 1.58
C GLY A 149 1.88 -15.12 3.07
N MET A 150 2.94 -15.72 3.59
CA MET A 150 3.39 -15.54 4.95
C MET A 150 4.90 -15.40 4.95
N ILE A 151 5.40 -14.45 5.71
CA ILE A 151 6.83 -14.25 5.95
C ILE A 151 7.07 -14.26 7.44
N GLU A 152 8.00 -15.10 7.88
CA GLU A 152 8.46 -15.18 9.26
C GLU A 152 9.98 -14.96 9.33
N GLY A 153 10.42 -14.28 10.34
CA GLY A 153 11.84 -14.00 10.54
C GLY A 153 12.15 -13.41 11.89
N SER A 154 13.32 -12.80 11.99
CA SER A 154 13.73 -12.01 13.14
C SER A 154 14.56 -10.81 12.71
N PHE A 155 14.48 -9.75 13.51
CA PHE A 155 15.45 -8.65 13.50
C PHE A 155 16.52 -8.98 14.52
N ASP A 156 17.70 -9.31 14.05
CA ASP A 156 18.81 -9.72 14.92
C ASP A 156 19.81 -8.55 15.01
N VAL A 157 20.03 -8.03 16.22
CA VAL A 157 20.92 -6.89 16.47
C VAL A 157 22.24 -7.39 17.03
N PHE A 158 23.31 -7.08 16.33
CA PHE A 158 24.68 -7.48 16.69
C PHE A 158 25.56 -6.24 16.95
N ASN A 159 26.51 -6.40 17.85
CA ASN A 159 27.65 -5.50 17.88
C ASN A 159 28.53 -5.72 16.65
N TYR A 160 28.88 -4.64 15.95
CA TYR A 160 29.68 -4.76 14.74
C TYR A 160 31.09 -5.32 15.00
N ASN A 161 31.72 -4.95 16.11
CA ASN A 161 33.09 -5.32 16.41
C ASN A 161 33.24 -6.72 17.03
N SER A 162 32.30 -7.10 17.93
CA SER A 162 32.36 -8.39 18.64
C SER A 162 31.53 -9.49 17.99
N THR A 163 30.65 -9.12 17.04
CA THR A 163 29.67 -10.03 16.44
C THR A 163 28.72 -10.69 17.48
N GLU A 164 28.67 -10.11 18.66
CA GLU A 164 27.79 -10.59 19.74
C GLU A 164 26.35 -10.18 19.47
N LEU A 165 25.42 -11.14 19.60
CA LEU A 165 24.00 -10.90 19.49
C LEU A 165 23.47 -10.22 20.75
N TYR A 166 22.99 -8.99 20.63
CA TYR A 166 22.39 -8.26 21.74
C TYR A 166 20.91 -8.56 21.92
N HIS A 167 20.21 -8.64 20.78
CA HIS A 167 18.76 -8.75 20.77
C HIS A 167 18.29 -9.43 19.52
N SER A 168 17.22 -10.20 19.64
CA SER A 168 16.54 -10.84 18.52
C SER A 168 15.04 -10.69 18.72
N GLU A 169 14.38 -9.98 17.82
CA GLU A 169 12.94 -9.77 17.83
C GLU A 169 12.30 -10.54 16.69
N PRO A 170 11.47 -11.55 16.97
CA PRO A 170 10.78 -12.30 15.94
C PRO A 170 9.67 -11.46 15.30
N PHE A 171 9.45 -11.65 14.01
CA PHE A 171 8.30 -11.09 13.30
C PHE A 171 7.61 -12.14 12.43
N ARG A 172 6.31 -11.92 12.24
CA ARG A 172 5.50 -12.63 11.26
C ARG A 172 4.57 -11.62 10.58
N THR A 173 4.45 -11.74 9.28
CA THR A 173 3.47 -11.00 8.49
C THR A 173 2.77 -11.91 7.51
N ASP A 174 1.45 -11.72 7.40
CA ASP A 174 0.61 -12.42 6.44
C ASP A 174 0.22 -11.42 5.34
N LEU A 175 0.25 -11.87 4.10
CA LEU A 175 -0.06 -11.10 2.91
C LEU A 175 -1.22 -11.76 2.18
N VAL A 176 -2.17 -10.97 1.73
CA VAL A 176 -3.27 -11.44 0.89
C VAL A 176 -3.23 -10.66 -0.42
N PHE A 177 -3.26 -11.39 -1.50
CA PHE A 177 -3.36 -10.85 -2.84
C PHE A 177 -4.69 -11.27 -3.44
N ASP A 178 -5.53 -10.28 -3.71
CA ASP A 178 -6.81 -10.44 -4.40
C ASP A 178 -6.81 -9.62 -5.68
N HIS A 179 -7.16 -10.26 -6.78
CA HIS A 179 -7.32 -9.61 -8.06
C HIS A 179 -8.59 -10.08 -8.74
N ILE A 180 -9.40 -9.13 -9.22
CA ILE A 180 -10.63 -9.43 -9.95
C ILE A 180 -10.56 -8.75 -11.32
N ALA A 181 -10.83 -9.52 -12.36
CA ALA A 181 -10.94 -9.06 -13.72
C ALA A 181 -12.34 -9.39 -14.26
N CYS A 182 -12.99 -8.42 -14.89
CA CYS A 182 -14.34 -8.58 -15.45
C CYS A 182 -14.37 -8.20 -16.91
N THR A 183 -15.09 -9.02 -17.68
CA THR A 183 -15.59 -8.66 -19.01
C THR A 183 -17.11 -8.75 -19.01
N TYR A 184 -17.78 -8.05 -19.90
CA TYR A 184 -19.23 -8.10 -19.97
C TYR A 184 -19.72 -8.06 -21.43
N PHE A 185 -20.94 -8.54 -21.61
CA PHE A 185 -21.71 -8.42 -22.84
C PHE A 185 -23.11 -7.93 -22.49
N GLY A 186 -23.61 -6.92 -23.21
CA GLY A 186 -24.92 -6.30 -22.97
C GLY A 186 -24.84 -4.80 -22.68
N ASP A 187 -25.82 -4.29 -21.93
CA ASP A 187 -25.91 -2.86 -21.66
C ASP A 187 -25.08 -2.48 -20.43
N ARG A 188 -24.11 -1.59 -20.62
CA ARG A 188 -23.25 -1.08 -19.54
C ARG A 188 -24.01 -0.47 -18.36
N ARG A 189 -25.19 0.09 -18.60
CA ARG A 189 -26.03 0.70 -17.56
C ARG A 189 -26.63 -0.32 -16.59
N ALA A 190 -26.53 -1.62 -16.92
CA ALA A 190 -26.94 -2.70 -16.04
C ALA A 190 -25.89 -3.05 -14.98
N LEU A 191 -24.64 -2.63 -15.18
CA LEU A 191 -23.53 -3.02 -14.32
C LEU A 191 -23.53 -2.25 -13.00
N SER A 192 -23.31 -2.96 -11.91
CA SER A 192 -23.06 -2.37 -10.59
C SER A 192 -21.68 -1.70 -10.53
N ASP A 193 -21.50 -0.76 -9.59
CA ASP A 193 -20.22 -0.10 -9.36
C ASP A 193 -19.11 -1.11 -9.02
N ALA A 194 -19.43 -2.17 -8.29
CA ALA A 194 -18.50 -3.23 -7.94
C ALA A 194 -17.93 -3.97 -9.15
N VAL A 195 -18.77 -4.22 -10.16
CA VAL A 195 -18.33 -4.81 -11.44
C VAL A 195 -17.58 -3.79 -12.26
N MET A 196 -18.09 -2.56 -12.34
CA MET A 196 -17.50 -1.48 -13.17
C MET A 196 -16.04 -1.20 -12.83
N ILE A 197 -15.65 -1.23 -11.55
CA ILE A 197 -14.27 -1.03 -11.10
C ILE A 197 -13.32 -2.09 -11.68
N ASN A 198 -13.82 -3.28 -12.00
CA ASN A 198 -13.05 -4.42 -12.46
C ASN A 198 -13.14 -4.68 -13.97
N VAL A 199 -14.03 -3.95 -14.66
CA VAL A 199 -14.17 -4.05 -16.14
C VAL A 199 -12.92 -3.56 -16.83
N GLY A 200 -12.40 -4.38 -17.74
CA GLY A 200 -11.20 -4.08 -18.53
C GLY A 200 -9.88 -4.44 -17.86
N LYS A 201 -9.89 -4.83 -16.59
CA LYS A 201 -8.73 -5.48 -15.98
C LYS A 201 -8.49 -6.83 -16.64
N ARG A 202 -7.24 -7.26 -16.70
CA ARG A 202 -6.85 -8.58 -17.21
C ARG A 202 -6.43 -9.47 -16.04
N PRO A 203 -6.69 -10.77 -16.10
CA PRO A 203 -6.09 -11.72 -15.17
C PRO A 203 -4.57 -11.57 -15.17
N ILE A 204 -3.96 -11.74 -14.01
CA ILE A 204 -2.50 -11.69 -13.86
C ILE A 204 -1.97 -13.10 -14.16
N PRO A 205 -0.90 -13.21 -14.98
CA PRO A 205 -0.31 -14.49 -15.37
C PRO A 205 0.37 -15.21 -14.20
#